data_956f2a418bae0bc2b6c02892bf94d504
#
_entry.id   956f2a418bae0bc2b6c02892bf94d504
#
_cell.length_a   1.000
_cell.length_b   1.000
_cell.length_c   1.000
_cell.angle_alpha   90.00
_cell.angle_beta   90.00
_cell.angle_gamma   90.00
#
_symmetry.space_group_name_H-M   'P 1'
#
loop_
_entity.id
_entity.type
_entity.pdbx_description
1 polymer ?
#
loop_
_entity_poly.entity_id
_entity_poly.type
_entity_poly.pdbx_seq_one_letter_code
_entity_poly.pdbx_strand_id
1 'polypeptide(L)'
;MEPLQPMAEHIARLLRERGETVAICETTAGGLVSAALLSIPGASRYYAGAAVTYTGVARSTFLEIELDDYPGVRSSSEPYAKIIAETIRERLGATWGIGETGAAGPGGNVYGDASGHTCIAITGPSEYVETLETGLEDREENMWLFTKRTLEVFESVLRGSSSQG
;
A
#
# COMPACT_ATOMS: atom_id res chain seq x y z
N MET A 1 0.06 20.19 -3.40
CA MET A 1 -0.38 18.77 -3.31
C MET A 1 -1.88 18.74 -3.11
N GLU A 2 -2.56 17.95 -3.92
CA GLU A 2 -4.02 17.82 -3.79
C GLU A 2 -4.39 17.11 -2.49
N PRO A 3 -5.49 17.50 -1.84
CA PRO A 3 -5.95 16.83 -0.63
C PRO A 3 -6.29 15.35 -0.91
N LEU A 4 -5.85 14.46 -0.04
CA LEU A 4 -6.16 13.03 -0.14
C LEU A 4 -7.52 12.68 0.49
N GLN A 5 -8.06 13.59 1.29
CA GLN A 5 -9.27 13.35 2.06
C GLN A 5 -10.51 12.96 1.22
N PRO A 6 -10.83 13.64 0.10
CA PRO A 6 -12.02 13.25 -0.67
C PRO A 6 -11.96 11.80 -1.17
N MET A 7 -10.78 11.35 -1.57
CA MET A 7 -10.56 9.99 -2.03
C MET A 7 -10.66 8.99 -0.87
N ALA A 8 -10.06 9.33 0.27
CA ALA A 8 -10.16 8.52 1.48
C ALA A 8 -11.61 8.40 1.97
N GLU A 9 -12.41 9.46 1.85
CA GLU A 9 -13.84 9.43 2.21
C GLU A 9 -14.63 8.45 1.34
N HIS A 10 -14.37 8.40 0.03
CA HIS A 10 -15.04 7.45 -0.86
C HIS A 10 -14.69 6.00 -0.48
N ILE A 11 -13.41 5.73 -0.24
CA ILE A 11 -12.94 4.41 0.20
C ILE A 11 -13.60 4.02 1.53
N ALA A 12 -13.57 4.93 2.50
CA ALA A 12 -14.15 4.70 3.83
C ALA A 12 -15.65 4.36 3.73
N ARG A 13 -16.37 5.09 2.89
CA ARG A 13 -17.80 4.85 2.67
C ARG A 13 -18.05 3.46 2.10
N LEU A 14 -17.29 3.07 1.06
CA LEU A 14 -17.43 1.75 0.44
C LEU A 14 -17.16 0.62 1.44
N LEU A 15 -16.07 0.74 2.21
CA LEU A 15 -15.73 -0.26 3.20
C LEU A 15 -16.78 -0.38 4.30
N ARG A 16 -17.27 0.75 4.81
CA ARG A 16 -18.30 0.75 5.85
C ARG A 16 -19.60 0.13 5.36
N GLU A 17 -20.05 0.50 4.15
CA GLU A 17 -21.27 -0.04 3.56
C GLU A 17 -21.22 -1.55 3.37
N ARG A 18 -20.02 -2.08 3.12
CA ARG A 18 -19.79 -3.51 2.89
C ARG A 18 -19.43 -4.28 4.16
N GLY A 19 -19.14 -3.60 5.26
CA GLY A 19 -18.64 -4.25 6.47
C GLY A 19 -17.26 -4.86 6.27
N GLU A 20 -16.44 -4.27 5.38
CA GLU A 20 -15.10 -4.77 5.04
C GLU A 20 -14.02 -3.95 5.72
N THR A 21 -12.86 -4.55 5.93
CA THR A 21 -11.72 -3.94 6.61
C THR A 21 -10.47 -3.94 5.72
N VAL A 22 -9.51 -3.07 6.06
CA VAL A 22 -8.26 -2.94 5.32
C VAL A 22 -7.06 -2.90 6.25
N ALA A 23 -6.00 -3.60 5.86
CA ALA A 23 -4.68 -3.56 6.50
C ALA A 23 -3.66 -3.09 5.46
N ILE A 24 -2.63 -2.36 5.91
CA ILE A 24 -1.70 -1.69 4.99
C ILE A 24 -0.26 -1.97 5.42
N CYS A 25 0.59 -2.30 4.44
CA CYS A 25 2.03 -2.31 4.62
C CYS A 25 2.66 -1.35 3.61
N GLU A 26 3.27 -0.29 4.09
CA GLU A 26 3.92 0.73 3.26
C GLU A 26 5.41 0.75 3.53
N THR A 27 6.18 1.13 2.52
CA THR A 27 7.60 1.43 2.69
C THR A 27 7.88 2.89 2.37
N THR A 28 7.93 3.24 1.09
CA THR A 28 8.31 4.59 0.65
C THR A 28 7.20 5.63 0.81
N ALA A 29 5.95 5.23 0.88
CA ALA A 29 4.86 6.15 1.23
C ALA A 29 4.90 6.58 2.71
N GLY A 30 5.61 5.81 3.56
CA GLY A 30 6.00 6.26 4.89
C GLY A 30 4.87 6.44 5.91
N GLY A 31 3.73 5.80 5.70
CA GLY A 31 2.56 5.91 6.58
C GLY A 31 1.49 6.87 6.06
N LEU A 32 1.71 7.53 4.94
CA LEU A 32 0.73 8.47 4.38
C LEU A 32 -0.56 7.80 3.92
N VAL A 33 -0.49 6.58 3.36
CA VAL A 33 -1.69 5.82 2.97
C VAL A 33 -2.53 5.53 4.21
N SER A 34 -1.89 5.01 5.23
CA SER A 34 -2.50 4.72 6.53
C SER A 34 -3.11 5.96 7.14
N ALA A 35 -2.35 7.07 7.20
CA ALA A 35 -2.81 8.33 7.76
C ALA A 35 -4.05 8.87 7.02
N ALA A 36 -4.06 8.78 5.69
CA ALA A 36 -5.19 9.23 4.88
C ALA A 36 -6.47 8.45 5.23
N LEU A 37 -6.39 7.14 5.29
CA LEU A 37 -7.56 6.31 5.60
C LEU A 37 -7.99 6.42 7.06
N LEU A 38 -7.04 6.61 7.97
CA LEU A 38 -7.33 6.78 9.39
C LEU A 38 -7.94 8.15 9.72
N SER A 39 -7.69 9.17 8.88
CA SER A 39 -8.16 10.54 9.10
C SER A 39 -9.68 10.70 8.98
N ILE A 40 -10.39 9.72 8.44
CA ILE A 40 -11.84 9.82 8.23
C ILE A 40 -12.57 9.37 9.52
N PRO A 41 -13.50 10.19 10.06
CA PRO A 41 -14.27 9.80 11.22
C PRO A 41 -14.99 8.45 11.02
N GLY A 42 -14.95 7.61 12.03
CA GLY A 42 -15.51 6.26 11.96
C GLY A 42 -14.53 5.22 11.43
N ALA A 43 -13.26 5.56 11.32
CA ALA A 43 -12.21 4.67 10.78
C ALA A 43 -12.11 3.34 11.52
N SER A 44 -12.46 3.28 12.80
CA SER A 44 -12.44 2.04 13.59
C SER A 44 -13.31 0.92 13.00
N ARG A 45 -14.23 1.26 12.12
CA ARG A 45 -15.11 0.28 11.48
C ARG A 45 -14.45 -0.45 10.31
N TYR A 46 -13.42 0.14 9.70
CA TYR A 46 -12.79 -0.42 8.50
C TYR A 46 -11.27 -0.47 8.55
N TYR A 47 -10.63 0.35 9.37
CA TYR A 47 -9.17 0.41 9.44
C TYR A 47 -8.67 -0.59 10.49
N ALA A 48 -8.01 -1.66 10.03
CA ALA A 48 -7.50 -2.71 10.92
C ALA A 48 -6.14 -2.36 11.52
N GLY A 49 -5.29 -1.70 10.74
CA GLY A 49 -3.95 -1.32 11.16
C GLY A 49 -2.98 -1.27 10.00
N ALA A 50 -1.74 -0.89 10.29
CA ALA A 50 -0.70 -0.77 9.29
C ALA A 50 0.68 -0.99 9.87
N ALA A 51 1.66 -1.28 8.98
CA ALA A 51 3.07 -1.30 9.30
C ALA A 51 3.83 -0.51 8.26
N VAL A 52 4.86 0.23 8.70
CA VAL A 52 5.82 0.90 7.82
C VAL A 52 7.12 0.11 7.92
N THR A 53 7.45 -0.66 6.88
CA THR A 53 8.60 -1.59 6.88
C THR A 53 9.64 -1.13 5.88
N TYR A 54 10.29 -0.01 6.18
CA TYR A 54 11.22 0.63 5.25
C TYR A 54 12.53 -0.15 5.08
N THR A 55 13.03 -0.78 6.13
CA THR A 55 14.29 -1.52 6.12
C THR A 55 14.05 -3.03 6.14
N GLY A 56 15.08 -3.81 5.76
CA GLY A 56 15.03 -5.26 5.90
C GLY A 56 14.84 -5.70 7.35
N VAL A 57 15.42 -4.97 8.30
CA VAL A 57 15.24 -5.23 9.74
C VAL A 57 13.77 -5.03 10.14
N ALA A 58 13.15 -3.94 9.71
CA ALA A 58 11.74 -3.68 10.02
C ALA A 58 10.82 -4.75 9.41
N ARG A 59 11.08 -5.14 8.17
CA ARG A 59 10.34 -6.20 7.49
C ARG A 59 10.43 -7.53 8.26
N SER A 60 11.64 -7.93 8.62
CA SER A 60 11.88 -9.16 9.37
C SER A 60 11.23 -9.11 10.75
N THR A 61 11.39 -7.98 11.46
CA THR A 61 10.90 -7.81 12.83
C THR A 61 9.37 -7.77 12.90
N PHE A 62 8.73 -7.00 12.02
CA PHE A 62 7.29 -6.77 12.09
C PHE A 62 6.46 -7.79 11.31
N LEU A 63 6.97 -8.25 10.18
CA LEU A 63 6.22 -9.16 9.31
C LEU A 63 6.79 -10.57 9.26
N GLU A 64 7.95 -10.80 9.84
CA GLU A 64 8.66 -12.08 9.78
C GLU A 64 8.88 -12.56 8.33
N ILE A 65 9.07 -11.60 7.41
CA ILE A 65 9.36 -11.90 6.01
C ILE A 65 10.87 -11.90 5.81
N GLU A 66 11.39 -13.04 5.36
CA GLU A 66 12.77 -13.18 4.92
C GLU A 66 12.77 -13.41 3.40
N LEU A 67 13.49 -12.59 2.65
CA LEU A 67 13.50 -12.70 1.18
C LEU A 67 14.11 -14.02 0.70
N ASP A 68 14.94 -14.67 1.52
CA ASP A 68 15.49 -15.99 1.19
C ASP A 68 14.39 -17.05 1.04
N ASP A 69 13.23 -16.84 1.67
CA ASP A 69 12.08 -17.73 1.54
C ASP A 69 11.32 -17.54 0.22
N TYR A 70 11.66 -16.50 -0.54
CA TYR A 70 11.02 -16.13 -1.80
C TYR A 70 12.06 -15.99 -2.92
N PRO A 71 12.63 -17.12 -3.42
CA PRO A 71 13.69 -17.06 -4.44
C PRO A 71 13.30 -16.22 -5.66
N GLY A 72 14.20 -15.32 -6.07
CA GLY A 72 13.98 -14.44 -7.21
C GLY A 72 13.19 -13.17 -6.91
N VAL A 73 12.68 -13.00 -5.69
CA VAL A 73 11.94 -11.79 -5.31
C VAL A 73 12.89 -10.79 -4.66
N ARG A 74 12.82 -9.54 -5.12
CA ARG A 74 13.55 -8.40 -4.55
C ARG A 74 12.59 -7.35 -4.01
N SER A 75 13.07 -6.49 -3.14
CA SER A 75 12.30 -5.30 -2.72
C SER A 75 11.98 -4.41 -3.94
N SER A 76 11.03 -3.51 -3.80
CA SER A 76 10.62 -2.54 -4.83
C SER A 76 10.15 -3.21 -6.13
N SER A 77 9.51 -4.36 -6.02
CA SER A 77 8.97 -5.13 -7.15
C SER A 77 7.51 -5.49 -6.92
N GLU A 78 6.80 -5.80 -8.00
CA GLU A 78 5.39 -6.20 -7.92
C GLU A 78 5.19 -7.47 -7.08
N PRO A 79 5.99 -8.54 -7.24
CA PRO A 79 5.87 -9.70 -6.36
C PRO A 79 6.07 -9.36 -4.87
N TYR A 80 7.02 -8.49 -4.55
CA TYR A 80 7.25 -8.08 -3.17
C TYR A 80 6.08 -7.26 -2.61
N ALA A 81 5.54 -6.33 -3.40
CA ALA A 81 4.35 -5.56 -3.02
C ALA A 81 3.18 -6.49 -2.65
N LYS A 82 2.99 -7.55 -3.46
CA LYS A 82 1.95 -8.54 -3.21
C LYS A 82 2.20 -9.33 -1.92
N ILE A 83 3.44 -9.72 -1.66
CA ILE A 83 3.81 -10.45 -0.45
C ILE A 83 3.51 -9.63 0.80
N ILE A 84 3.92 -8.36 0.84
CA ILE A 84 3.69 -7.52 2.02
C ILE A 84 2.21 -7.18 2.20
N ALA A 85 1.46 -6.99 1.11
CA ALA A 85 0.01 -6.78 1.16
C ALA A 85 -0.71 -7.98 1.77
N GLU A 86 -0.41 -9.18 1.28
CA GLU A 86 -1.04 -10.40 1.75
C GLU A 86 -0.66 -10.74 3.18
N THR A 87 0.61 -10.55 3.53
CA THR A 87 1.08 -10.82 4.89
C THR A 87 0.38 -9.93 5.91
N ILE A 88 0.29 -8.63 5.67
CA ILE A 88 -0.38 -7.73 6.62
C ILE A 88 -1.89 -8.00 6.68
N ARG A 89 -2.50 -8.33 5.56
CA ARG A 89 -3.91 -8.71 5.50
C ARG A 89 -4.21 -9.92 6.38
N GLU A 90 -3.42 -10.98 6.23
CA GLU A 90 -3.61 -12.22 7.00
C GLU A 90 -3.35 -12.01 8.48
N ARG A 91 -2.29 -11.29 8.83
CA ARG A 91 -1.92 -11.05 10.24
C ARG A 91 -2.98 -10.28 11.00
N LEU A 92 -3.63 -9.31 10.36
CA LEU A 92 -4.66 -8.50 10.99
C LEU A 92 -6.07 -9.03 10.74
N GLY A 93 -6.22 -10.12 9.98
CA GLY A 93 -7.53 -10.68 9.66
C GLY A 93 -8.41 -9.72 8.86
N ALA A 94 -7.81 -8.90 8.01
CA ALA A 94 -8.54 -7.90 7.24
C ALA A 94 -9.11 -8.48 5.94
N THR A 95 -10.16 -7.84 5.42
CA THR A 95 -10.74 -8.20 4.13
C THR A 95 -9.76 -7.89 3.00
N TRP A 96 -9.14 -6.70 3.06
CA TRP A 96 -8.22 -6.18 2.03
C TRP A 96 -6.84 -5.93 2.60
N GLY A 97 -5.83 -6.17 1.78
CA GLY A 97 -4.45 -5.79 2.06
C GLY A 97 -3.93 -4.83 1.01
N ILE A 98 -3.19 -3.83 1.44
CA ILE A 98 -2.49 -2.89 0.55
C ILE A 98 -0.99 -3.01 0.81
N GLY A 99 -0.21 -3.16 -0.26
CA GLY A 99 1.25 -3.14 -0.20
C GLY A 99 1.82 -2.06 -1.10
N GLU A 100 2.79 -1.30 -0.61
CA GLU A 100 3.48 -0.27 -1.39
C GLU A 100 4.98 -0.35 -1.11
N THR A 101 5.79 -0.35 -2.17
CA THR A 101 7.25 -0.49 -2.07
C THR A 101 7.95 0.14 -3.26
N GLY A 102 8.97 0.98 -3.02
CA GLY A 102 9.61 1.68 -4.13
C GLY A 102 10.90 2.42 -3.79
N ALA A 103 11.18 3.44 -4.59
CA ALA A 103 12.34 4.32 -4.47
C ALA A 103 11.88 5.77 -4.61
N ALA A 104 11.74 6.47 -3.49
CA ALA A 104 11.22 7.83 -3.49
C ALA A 104 12.21 8.89 -3.97
N GLY A 105 13.51 8.59 -3.98
CA GLY A 105 14.54 9.53 -4.42
C GLY A 105 15.20 10.30 -3.29
N PRO A 106 16.09 11.28 -3.60
CA PRO A 106 16.66 11.48 -4.93
C PRO A 106 17.56 10.29 -5.33
N GLY A 107 17.70 10.07 -6.64
CA GLY A 107 18.42 8.90 -7.16
C GLY A 107 17.59 7.63 -7.07
N GLY A 108 18.04 6.59 -7.77
CA GLY A 108 17.38 5.29 -7.77
C GLY A 108 17.83 4.39 -6.62
N ASN A 109 17.45 3.13 -6.69
CA ASN A 109 17.87 2.12 -5.72
C ASN A 109 18.96 1.20 -6.29
N VAL A 110 19.41 0.25 -5.47
CA VAL A 110 20.48 -0.68 -5.85
C VAL A 110 20.07 -1.68 -6.93
N TYR A 111 18.77 -1.78 -7.22
CA TYR A 111 18.24 -2.71 -8.23
C TYR A 111 18.15 -2.10 -9.62
N GLY A 112 18.48 -0.82 -9.78
CA GLY A 112 18.41 -0.11 -11.05
C GLY A 112 17.09 0.62 -11.31
N ASP A 113 16.17 0.65 -10.35
CA ASP A 113 14.95 1.43 -10.47
C ASP A 113 15.25 2.92 -10.33
N ALA A 114 14.59 3.75 -11.13
CA ALA A 114 14.74 5.19 -11.06
C ALA A 114 14.04 5.80 -9.85
N SER A 115 14.45 7.00 -9.44
CA SER A 115 13.68 7.79 -8.48
C SER A 115 12.24 7.98 -8.98
N GLY A 116 11.27 7.83 -8.10
CA GLY A 116 9.85 7.92 -8.48
C GLY A 116 9.22 6.58 -8.86
N HIS A 117 9.94 5.48 -8.68
CA HIS A 117 9.44 4.13 -8.89
C HIS A 117 8.71 3.62 -7.66
N THR A 118 7.49 3.11 -7.79
CA THR A 118 6.85 2.34 -6.73
C THR A 118 5.96 1.24 -7.31
N CYS A 119 5.86 0.13 -6.57
CA CYS A 119 4.95 -0.96 -6.88
C CYS A 119 3.84 -0.97 -5.83
N ILE A 120 2.61 -1.16 -6.30
CA ILE A 120 1.39 -1.13 -5.50
C ILE A 120 0.67 -2.45 -5.69
N ALA A 121 0.26 -3.10 -4.60
CA ALA A 121 -0.52 -4.31 -4.67
C ALA A 121 -1.76 -4.21 -3.78
N ILE A 122 -2.86 -4.74 -4.27
CA ILE A 122 -4.09 -4.95 -3.51
C ILE A 122 -4.34 -6.44 -3.47
N THR A 123 -4.62 -6.97 -2.28
CA THR A 123 -4.97 -8.38 -2.07
C THR A 123 -6.28 -8.50 -1.31
N GLY A 124 -6.96 -9.62 -1.46
CA GLY A 124 -8.24 -9.88 -0.82
C GLY A 124 -9.24 -10.50 -1.78
N PRO A 125 -10.51 -10.06 -1.78
CA PRO A 125 -11.54 -10.59 -2.66
C PRO A 125 -11.23 -10.48 -4.15
N SER A 126 -10.45 -9.49 -4.55
CA SER A 126 -9.82 -9.43 -5.85
C SER A 126 -8.39 -8.91 -5.69
N GLU A 127 -7.54 -9.18 -6.68
CA GLU A 127 -6.12 -8.82 -6.64
C GLU A 127 -5.77 -7.90 -7.78
N TYR A 128 -4.83 -6.98 -7.52
CA TYR A 128 -4.32 -6.07 -8.53
C TYR A 128 -2.91 -5.63 -8.15
N VAL A 129 -2.02 -5.55 -9.14
CA VAL A 129 -0.67 -5.01 -8.95
C VAL A 129 -0.32 -4.09 -10.10
N GLU A 130 0.44 -3.06 -9.81
CA GLU A 130 1.00 -2.18 -10.83
C GLU A 130 2.30 -1.55 -10.38
N THR A 131 3.04 -1.00 -11.35
CA THR A 131 4.22 -0.18 -11.13
C THR A 131 3.94 1.24 -11.60
N LEU A 132 4.26 2.22 -10.75
CA LEU A 132 4.20 3.64 -11.07
C LEU A 132 5.62 4.17 -11.24
N GLU A 133 5.84 4.96 -12.29
CA GLU A 133 7.08 5.71 -12.52
C GLU A 133 6.73 7.19 -12.65
N THR A 134 7.07 8.00 -11.65
CA THR A 134 6.75 9.45 -11.69
C THR A 134 7.73 10.23 -12.55
N GLY A 135 8.97 9.75 -12.64
CA GLY A 135 10.04 10.48 -13.34
C GLY A 135 10.59 11.67 -12.54
N LEU A 136 10.22 11.80 -11.27
CA LEU A 136 10.62 12.92 -10.44
C LEU A 136 11.73 12.54 -9.45
N GLU A 137 12.54 13.53 -9.08
CA GLU A 137 13.61 13.36 -8.09
C GLU A 137 13.23 13.85 -6.70
N ASP A 138 12.17 14.63 -6.57
CA ASP A 138 11.74 15.19 -5.29
C ASP A 138 11.10 14.11 -4.42
N ARG A 139 11.76 13.82 -3.30
CA ARG A 139 11.38 12.72 -2.41
C ARG A 139 9.99 12.91 -1.78
N GLU A 140 9.72 14.11 -1.27
CA GLU A 140 8.45 14.40 -0.62
C GLU A 140 7.29 14.35 -1.62
N GLU A 141 7.49 14.91 -2.81
CA GLU A 141 6.50 14.86 -3.88
C GLU A 141 6.23 13.42 -4.32
N ASN A 142 7.28 12.60 -4.46
CA ASN A 142 7.12 11.19 -4.79
C ASN A 142 6.33 10.43 -3.73
N MET A 143 6.63 10.64 -2.45
CA MET A 143 5.88 10.00 -1.35
C MET A 143 4.39 10.33 -1.45
N TRP A 144 4.07 11.58 -1.76
CA TRP A 144 2.69 12.04 -1.93
C TRP A 144 2.02 11.39 -3.14
N LEU A 145 2.70 11.35 -4.28
CA LEU A 145 2.20 10.74 -5.51
C LEU A 145 2.00 9.22 -5.36
N PHE A 146 2.91 8.55 -4.66
CA PHE A 146 2.77 7.13 -4.33
C PHE A 146 1.51 6.88 -3.51
N THR A 147 1.28 7.72 -2.53
CA THR A 147 0.10 7.66 -1.67
C THR A 147 -1.18 7.88 -2.48
N LYS A 148 -1.20 8.96 -3.27
CA LYS A 148 -2.34 9.28 -4.13
C LYS A 148 -2.68 8.12 -5.07
N ARG A 149 -1.67 7.58 -5.75
CA ARG A 149 -1.87 6.47 -6.68
C ARG A 149 -2.35 5.21 -5.96
N THR A 150 -1.82 4.93 -4.79
CA THR A 150 -2.25 3.78 -3.99
C THR A 150 -3.74 3.87 -3.63
N LEU A 151 -4.20 5.05 -3.22
CA LEU A 151 -5.62 5.29 -2.92
C LEU A 151 -6.49 5.18 -4.17
N GLU A 152 -6.05 5.74 -5.31
CA GLU A 152 -6.76 5.61 -6.59
C GLU A 152 -6.92 4.16 -7.01
N VAL A 153 -5.85 3.38 -6.92
CA VAL A 153 -5.85 1.96 -7.24
C VAL A 153 -6.82 1.21 -6.33
N PHE A 154 -6.75 1.45 -5.04
CA PHE A 154 -7.63 0.76 -4.09
C PHE A 154 -9.10 1.12 -4.32
N GLU A 155 -9.41 2.39 -4.53
CA GLU A 155 -10.78 2.81 -4.86
C GLU A 155 -11.29 2.11 -6.12
N SER A 156 -10.45 2.05 -7.16
CA SER A 156 -10.78 1.39 -8.42
C SER A 156 -11.09 -0.10 -8.23
N VAL A 157 -10.25 -0.80 -7.45
CA VAL A 157 -10.45 -2.21 -7.13
C VAL A 157 -11.75 -2.42 -6.35
N LEU A 158 -12.02 -1.57 -5.36
CA LEU A 158 -13.27 -1.63 -4.58
C LEU A 158 -14.50 -1.43 -5.47
N ARG A 159 -14.47 -0.46 -6.39
CA ARG A 159 -15.59 -0.20 -7.30
C ARG A 159 -15.83 -1.34 -8.27
N GLY A 160 -14.77 -2.01 -8.71
CA GLY A 160 -14.84 -3.17 -9.60
C GLY A 160 -15.23 -4.48 -8.90
N SER A 161 -15.19 -4.50 -7.56
CA SER A 161 -15.52 -5.67 -6.74
C SER A 161 -16.94 -5.54 -6.23
N SER A 162 -17.76 -6.58 -6.42
CA SER A 162 -19.09 -6.60 -5.82
C SER A 162 -19.01 -6.88 -4.33
N SER A 163 -19.99 -6.39 -3.56
CA SER A 163 -20.12 -6.69 -2.15
C SER A 163 -20.17 -8.22 -1.95
N GLN A 164 -19.39 -8.73 -1.00
CA GLN A 164 -19.41 -10.12 -0.57
C GLN A 164 -20.48 -10.33 0.51
N GLY A 165 -21.55 -9.59 0.38
CA GLY A 165 -22.68 -9.66 1.31
C GLY A 165 -23.46 -10.94 1.23
#